data_2f3cc4cb3389c78850dce1c4d2604543
#
_entry.id   2f3cc4cb3389c78850dce1c4d2604543
#
_cell.length_a   1.000
_cell.length_b   1.000
_cell.length_c   1.000
_cell.angle_alpha   90.00
_cell.angle_beta   90.00
_cell.angle_gamma   90.00
#
_symmetry.space_group_name_H-M   'P 1'
#
loop_
_entity.id
_entity.type
_entity.pdbx_description
1 polymer ?
#
loop_
_entity_poly.entity_id
_entity_poly.type
_entity_poly.pdbx_seq_one_letter_code
_entity_poly.pdbx_strand_id
1 'polypeptide(L)'
;MKLLDVLNVFGGVGLFLYGIKLMSEALQSIAGDKMRQLMGTIAKTPLRGVFIGALVTVLIQSSAGATVMTVSFVNAGLLTLKQAIGIIMGANVGTTITAQIIAFSIESFALPLIALGAVLAIFCKKSKRAAYLGNGIIGLSLLFLGMGVMKSSTHLMSGQRELLLLLSSNPILGIISGMLLTILIQSSAATIGLTIALASQGLLTLDAAIPIILGDNIGTTFTALLSAIGANRSAKQAAAAHMLFNLLGVIIFSLAFPLYKGLVVLTADTVGRQIANAHLIFNILNTIIFFPFIPFLAEIGRAHV
;
A
#
# COMPACT_ATOMS: atom_id res chain seq x y z
N MET A 1 -15.47 -26.12 -14.54
CA MET A 1 -15.47 -24.70 -14.13
C MET A 1 -16.51 -23.96 -14.98
N LYS A 2 -17.57 -23.41 -14.39
CA LYS A 2 -18.55 -22.66 -15.20
C LYS A 2 -17.93 -21.31 -15.57
N LEU A 3 -17.97 -20.92 -16.83
CA LEU A 3 -17.44 -19.63 -17.32
C LEU A 3 -17.93 -18.46 -16.47
N LEU A 4 -19.19 -18.50 -16.06
CA LEU A 4 -19.80 -17.47 -15.23
C LEU A 4 -19.09 -17.27 -13.88
N ASP A 5 -18.62 -18.33 -13.27
CA ASP A 5 -17.95 -18.25 -11.97
C ASP A 5 -16.57 -17.54 -12.11
N VAL A 6 -15.85 -17.86 -13.20
CA VAL A 6 -14.58 -17.16 -13.52
C VAL A 6 -14.84 -15.68 -13.76
N LEU A 7 -15.86 -15.35 -14.53
CA LEU A 7 -16.25 -13.97 -14.79
C LEU A 7 -16.65 -13.24 -13.51
N ASN A 8 -17.30 -13.93 -12.56
CA ASN A 8 -17.63 -13.35 -11.24
C ASN A 8 -16.37 -13.03 -10.42
N VAL A 9 -15.35 -13.90 -10.41
CA VAL A 9 -14.07 -13.59 -9.73
C VAL A 9 -13.42 -12.36 -10.34
N PHE A 10 -13.29 -12.30 -11.67
CA PHE A 10 -12.73 -11.12 -12.35
C PHE A 10 -13.59 -9.87 -12.13
N GLY A 11 -14.93 -10.01 -12.11
CA GLY A 11 -15.85 -8.93 -11.77
C GLY A 11 -15.64 -8.43 -10.33
N GLY A 12 -15.47 -9.34 -9.37
CA GLY A 12 -15.16 -9.03 -7.98
C GLY A 12 -13.83 -8.30 -7.82
N VAL A 13 -12.76 -8.77 -8.51
CA VAL A 13 -11.47 -8.07 -8.57
C VAL A 13 -11.63 -6.67 -9.20
N GLY A 14 -12.40 -6.56 -10.29
CA GLY A 14 -12.68 -5.28 -10.93
C GLY A 14 -13.36 -4.28 -9.99
N LEU A 15 -14.41 -4.72 -9.28
CA LEU A 15 -15.12 -3.90 -8.27
C LEU A 15 -14.19 -3.49 -7.14
N PHE A 16 -13.36 -4.41 -6.65
CA PHE A 16 -12.39 -4.16 -5.59
C PHE A 16 -11.37 -3.09 -6.00
N LEU A 17 -10.73 -3.26 -7.17
CA LEU A 17 -9.73 -2.32 -7.69
C LEU A 17 -10.33 -0.94 -8.00
N TYR A 18 -11.52 -0.93 -8.60
CA TYR A 18 -12.23 0.31 -8.89
C TYR A 18 -12.67 1.02 -7.61
N GLY A 19 -13.10 0.25 -6.60
CA GLY A 19 -13.43 0.77 -5.27
C GLY A 19 -12.23 1.46 -4.61
N ILE A 20 -11.06 0.84 -4.60
CA ILE A 20 -9.81 1.46 -4.10
C ILE A 20 -9.52 2.76 -4.86
N LYS A 21 -9.60 2.74 -6.19
CA LYS A 21 -9.34 3.90 -7.04
C LYS A 21 -10.30 5.05 -6.69
N LEU A 22 -11.60 4.79 -6.68
CA LEU A 22 -12.62 5.79 -6.40
C LEU A 22 -12.49 6.39 -5.00
N MET A 23 -12.20 5.56 -4.00
CA MET A 23 -11.94 5.99 -2.63
C MET A 23 -10.70 6.91 -2.57
N SER A 24 -9.61 6.50 -3.22
CA SER A 24 -8.36 7.28 -3.25
C SER A 24 -8.54 8.63 -3.95
N GLU A 25 -9.21 8.67 -5.10
CA GLU A 25 -9.49 9.91 -5.84
C GLU A 25 -10.38 10.87 -5.03
N ALA A 26 -11.37 10.33 -4.32
CA ALA A 26 -12.22 11.11 -3.45
C ALA A 26 -11.46 11.76 -2.29
N LEU A 27 -10.61 10.97 -1.60
CA LEU A 27 -9.77 11.46 -0.50
C LEU A 27 -8.75 12.50 -0.99
N GLN A 28 -8.11 12.26 -2.15
CA GLN A 28 -7.22 13.23 -2.79
C GLN A 28 -7.95 14.54 -3.10
N SER A 29 -9.18 14.46 -3.62
CA SER A 29 -9.98 15.64 -3.95
C SER A 29 -10.38 16.45 -2.72
N ILE A 30 -10.61 15.78 -1.58
CA ILE A 30 -10.90 16.42 -0.29
C ILE A 30 -9.63 17.07 0.30
N ALA A 31 -8.50 16.39 0.17
CA ALA A 31 -7.22 16.81 0.77
C ALA A 31 -6.49 17.90 -0.05
N GLY A 32 -6.74 17.98 -1.34
CA GLY A 32 -6.11 18.74 -2.42
C GLY A 32 -5.15 19.88 -2.04
N ASP A 33 -5.69 21.04 -1.64
CA ASP A 33 -4.86 22.23 -1.36
C ASP A 33 -4.06 22.11 -0.07
N LYS A 34 -4.61 21.46 0.97
CA LYS A 34 -3.92 21.25 2.25
C LYS A 34 -2.68 20.38 2.09
N MET A 35 -2.75 19.43 1.17
CA MET A 35 -1.65 18.51 0.89
C MET A 35 -0.43 19.24 0.28
N ARG A 36 -0.65 20.11 -0.71
CA ARG A 36 0.42 20.94 -1.29
C ARG A 36 1.06 21.84 -0.23
N GLN A 37 0.25 22.41 0.68
CA GLN A 37 0.74 23.21 1.80
C GLN A 37 1.55 22.37 2.80
N LEU A 38 1.08 21.15 3.15
CA LEU A 38 1.81 20.25 4.06
C LEU A 38 3.15 19.81 3.46
N MET A 39 3.20 19.45 2.18
CA MET A 39 4.45 19.13 1.50
C MET A 39 5.37 20.33 1.36
N GLY A 40 4.81 21.54 1.19
CA GLY A 40 5.56 22.81 1.17
C GLY A 40 5.99 23.28 2.57
N THR A 41 5.37 22.75 3.63
CA THR A 41 5.82 22.99 5.01
C THR A 41 7.09 22.17 5.22
N ILE A 42 8.21 22.80 4.89
CA ILE A 42 9.55 22.21 4.84
C ILE A 42 9.77 21.35 6.10
N ALA A 43 9.92 20.06 5.90
CA ALA A 43 10.35 19.12 6.92
C ALA A 43 11.76 19.54 7.40
N LYS A 44 11.82 20.45 8.38
CA LYS A 44 13.11 20.99 8.86
C LYS A 44 14.07 19.91 9.36
N THR A 45 13.54 18.74 9.74
CA THR A 45 14.33 17.59 10.19
C THR A 45 13.80 16.30 9.56
N PRO A 46 14.63 15.25 9.38
CA PRO A 46 14.17 13.95 8.88
C PRO A 46 13.01 13.35 9.69
N LEU A 47 12.99 13.52 11.01
CA LEU A 47 11.91 13.04 11.87
C LEU A 47 10.56 13.70 11.54
N ARG A 48 10.54 15.03 11.35
CA ARG A 48 9.34 15.72 10.87
C ARG A 48 8.96 15.23 9.47
N GLY A 49 9.95 14.89 8.64
CA GLY A 49 9.74 14.26 7.34
C GLY A 49 8.94 12.96 7.46
N VAL A 50 9.28 12.07 8.40
CA VAL A 50 8.55 10.83 8.64
C VAL A 50 7.07 11.10 8.96
N PHE A 51 6.78 12.02 9.89
CA PHE A 51 5.39 12.37 10.23
C PHE A 51 4.64 13.00 9.06
N ILE A 52 5.27 13.91 8.31
CA ILE A 52 4.67 14.55 7.13
C ILE A 52 4.41 13.50 6.04
N GLY A 53 5.38 12.65 5.76
CA GLY A 53 5.24 11.58 4.76
C GLY A 53 4.11 10.62 5.10
N ALA A 54 4.01 10.19 6.37
CA ALA A 54 2.91 9.34 6.83
C ALA A 54 1.55 10.05 6.67
N LEU A 55 1.43 11.28 7.16
CA LEU A 55 0.18 12.04 7.07
C LEU A 55 -0.24 12.30 5.62
N VAL A 56 0.70 12.72 4.78
CA VAL A 56 0.43 12.96 3.35
C VAL A 56 -0.04 11.68 2.68
N THR A 57 0.62 10.55 2.93
CA THR A 57 0.24 9.27 2.32
C THR A 57 -1.12 8.80 2.81
N VAL A 58 -1.45 8.97 4.09
CA VAL A 58 -2.80 8.69 4.61
C VAL A 58 -3.86 9.53 3.92
N LEU A 59 -3.58 10.81 3.65
CA LEU A 59 -4.52 11.72 2.99
C LEU A 59 -4.66 11.43 1.50
N ILE A 60 -3.55 11.12 0.82
CA ILE A 60 -3.53 10.83 -0.62
C ILE A 60 -3.94 9.39 -0.92
N GLN A 61 -3.78 8.48 0.05
CA GLN A 61 -3.92 7.03 -0.14
C GLN A 61 -2.98 6.47 -1.24
N SER A 62 -1.81 7.12 -1.42
CA SER A 62 -0.81 6.74 -2.43
C SER A 62 0.59 7.09 -1.97
N SER A 63 1.35 6.10 -1.53
CA SER A 63 2.79 6.26 -1.22
C SER A 63 3.60 6.53 -2.50
N ALA A 64 3.21 5.93 -3.62
CA ALA A 64 3.84 6.21 -4.91
C ALA A 64 3.71 7.70 -5.27
N GLY A 65 2.51 8.27 -5.15
CA GLY A 65 2.28 9.71 -5.37
C GLY A 65 3.08 10.59 -4.41
N ALA A 66 3.10 10.27 -3.12
CA ALA A 66 3.88 10.99 -2.12
C ALA A 66 5.38 10.93 -2.41
N THR A 67 5.89 9.76 -2.82
CA THR A 67 7.31 9.57 -3.14
C THR A 67 7.69 10.29 -4.43
N VAL A 68 6.89 10.20 -5.51
CA VAL A 68 7.13 10.93 -6.76
C VAL A 68 7.18 12.44 -6.51
N MET A 69 6.25 12.99 -5.72
CA MET A 69 6.30 14.41 -5.33
C MET A 69 7.57 14.73 -4.52
N THR A 70 7.96 13.86 -3.60
CA THR A 70 9.18 14.04 -2.81
C THR A 70 10.42 14.06 -3.70
N VAL A 71 10.55 13.12 -4.64
CA VAL A 71 11.63 13.07 -5.63
C VAL A 71 11.64 14.35 -6.49
N SER A 72 10.46 14.81 -6.91
CA SER A 72 10.32 16.06 -7.70
C SER A 72 10.76 17.28 -6.91
N PHE A 73 10.44 17.36 -5.60
CA PHE A 73 10.89 18.48 -4.75
C PHE A 73 12.39 18.45 -4.49
N VAL A 74 13.00 17.27 -4.37
CA VAL A 74 14.46 17.14 -4.33
C VAL A 74 15.07 17.61 -5.65
N ASN A 75 14.47 17.22 -6.78
CA ASN A 75 14.92 17.63 -8.10
C ASN A 75 14.85 19.17 -8.30
N ALA A 76 13.82 19.80 -7.72
CA ALA A 76 13.65 21.26 -7.73
C ALA A 76 14.50 21.99 -6.68
N GLY A 77 15.28 21.27 -5.85
CA GLY A 77 16.10 21.88 -4.78
C GLY A 77 15.28 22.37 -3.57
N LEU A 78 14.00 22.01 -3.50
CA LEU A 78 13.09 22.41 -2.40
C LEU A 78 13.25 21.54 -1.15
N LEU A 79 13.76 20.32 -1.29
CA LEU A 79 14.05 19.39 -0.20
C LEU A 79 15.50 18.92 -0.27
N THR A 80 16.13 18.79 0.88
CA THR A 80 17.41 18.07 0.97
C THR A 80 17.19 16.56 0.91
N LEU A 81 18.20 15.81 0.48
CA LEU A 81 18.14 14.35 0.40
C LEU A 81 17.76 13.70 1.75
N LYS A 82 18.33 14.16 2.86
CA LYS A 82 18.00 13.62 4.20
C LYS A 82 16.53 13.84 4.59
N GLN A 83 15.97 15.00 4.25
CA GLN A 83 14.56 15.29 4.47
C GLN A 83 13.66 14.38 3.61
N ALA A 84 14.04 14.20 2.35
CA ALA A 84 13.32 13.34 1.41
C ALA A 84 13.29 11.87 1.88
N ILE A 85 14.42 11.34 2.36
CA ILE A 85 14.48 9.96 2.89
C ILE A 85 13.51 9.82 4.08
N GLY A 86 13.47 10.81 5.00
CA GLY A 86 12.50 10.80 6.10
C GLY A 86 11.05 10.80 5.61
N ILE A 87 10.71 11.63 4.61
CA ILE A 87 9.35 11.67 4.03
C ILE A 87 9.00 10.32 3.38
N ILE A 88 9.93 9.71 2.65
CA ILE A 88 9.75 8.41 2.01
C ILE A 88 9.52 7.30 3.04
N MET A 89 10.30 7.25 4.11
CA MET A 89 10.09 6.31 5.22
C MET A 89 8.69 6.50 5.84
N GLY A 90 8.28 7.74 6.07
CA GLY A 90 6.94 8.06 6.56
C GLY A 90 5.84 7.65 5.58
N ALA A 91 6.04 7.86 4.29
CA ALA A 91 5.09 7.45 3.25
C ALA A 91 4.83 5.94 3.28
N ASN A 92 5.85 5.12 3.49
CA ASN A 92 5.70 3.68 3.65
C ASN A 92 4.83 3.33 4.87
N VAL A 93 5.06 3.99 6.02
CA VAL A 93 4.21 3.81 7.21
C VAL A 93 2.76 4.24 6.90
N GLY A 94 2.55 5.39 6.24
CA GLY A 94 1.22 5.90 5.91
C GLY A 94 0.39 4.97 5.02
N THR A 95 1.03 4.23 4.11
CA THR A 95 0.36 3.25 3.24
C THR A 95 -0.35 2.15 4.02
N THR A 96 0.15 1.80 5.20
CA THR A 96 -0.39 0.70 5.99
C THR A 96 -1.82 0.94 6.48
N ILE A 97 -2.25 2.21 6.57
CA ILE A 97 -3.63 2.57 6.94
C ILE A 97 -4.66 1.98 5.98
N THR A 98 -4.36 1.95 4.68
CA THR A 98 -5.27 1.34 3.69
C THR A 98 -5.46 -0.15 3.96
N ALA A 99 -4.39 -0.87 4.28
CA ALA A 99 -4.47 -2.28 4.66
C ALA A 99 -5.33 -2.49 5.92
N GLN A 100 -5.21 -1.60 6.91
CA GLN A 100 -6.03 -1.63 8.12
C GLN A 100 -7.52 -1.43 7.81
N ILE A 101 -7.87 -0.49 6.92
CA ILE A 101 -9.25 -0.26 6.50
C ILE A 101 -9.81 -1.51 5.81
N ILE A 102 -9.06 -2.10 4.88
CA ILE A 102 -9.49 -3.30 4.14
C ILE A 102 -9.71 -4.48 5.10
N ALA A 103 -8.86 -4.64 6.10
CA ALA A 103 -8.94 -5.74 7.06
C ALA A 103 -10.14 -5.69 8.03
N PHE A 104 -10.91 -4.59 8.06
CA PHE A 104 -12.12 -4.51 8.90
C PHE A 104 -13.28 -5.38 8.39
N SER A 105 -13.25 -5.82 7.11
CA SER A 105 -14.22 -6.77 6.53
C SER A 105 -15.69 -6.40 6.79
N ILE A 106 -16.07 -5.15 6.50
CA ILE A 106 -17.45 -4.63 6.68
C ILE A 106 -18.34 -4.94 5.45
N GLU A 107 -18.19 -6.12 4.87
CA GLU A 107 -18.92 -6.54 3.65
C GLU A 107 -20.44 -6.41 3.81
N SER A 108 -20.98 -6.73 4.99
CA SER A 108 -22.43 -6.66 5.29
C SER A 108 -23.01 -5.26 5.17
N PHE A 109 -22.18 -4.22 5.31
CA PHE A 109 -22.58 -2.83 5.23
C PHE A 109 -22.35 -2.22 3.85
N ALA A 110 -21.83 -2.97 2.88
CA ALA A 110 -21.49 -2.43 1.56
C ALA A 110 -22.70 -1.79 0.86
N LEU A 111 -23.85 -2.46 0.79
CA LEU A 111 -25.04 -1.91 0.14
C LEU A 111 -25.65 -0.68 0.87
N PRO A 112 -25.84 -0.69 2.20
CA PRO A 112 -26.25 0.51 2.94
C PRO A 112 -25.31 1.71 2.74
N LEU A 113 -23.99 1.46 2.72
CA LEU A 113 -23.00 2.50 2.49
C LEU A 113 -23.04 3.03 1.04
N ILE A 114 -23.28 2.18 0.03
CA ILE A 114 -23.52 2.64 -1.35
C ILE A 114 -24.71 3.60 -1.39
N ALA A 115 -25.81 3.24 -0.74
CA ALA A 115 -27.00 4.10 -0.70
C ALA A 115 -26.70 5.46 -0.06
N LEU A 116 -26.02 5.48 1.09
CA LEU A 116 -25.60 6.72 1.76
C LEU A 116 -24.67 7.55 0.87
N GLY A 117 -23.65 6.91 0.29
CA GLY A 117 -22.70 7.57 -0.60
C GLY A 117 -23.37 8.15 -1.83
N ALA A 118 -24.32 7.43 -2.44
CA ALA A 118 -25.09 7.88 -3.60
C ALA A 118 -25.95 9.12 -3.26
N VAL A 119 -26.61 9.12 -2.10
CA VAL A 119 -27.37 10.29 -1.61
C VAL A 119 -26.43 11.50 -1.51
N LEU A 120 -25.26 11.37 -0.88
CA LEU A 120 -24.32 12.48 -0.77
C LEU A 120 -23.78 12.93 -2.13
N ALA A 121 -23.41 12.00 -3.01
CA ALA A 121 -22.84 12.32 -4.31
C ALA A 121 -23.85 12.98 -5.26
N ILE A 122 -25.12 12.56 -5.24
CA ILE A 122 -26.14 13.00 -6.19
C ILE A 122 -26.88 14.23 -5.69
N PHE A 123 -27.30 14.25 -4.42
CA PHE A 123 -28.18 15.28 -3.89
C PHE A 123 -27.43 16.44 -3.21
N CYS A 124 -26.19 16.23 -2.75
CA CYS A 124 -25.41 17.30 -2.11
C CYS A 124 -24.50 18.06 -3.11
N LYS A 125 -24.91 18.21 -4.37
CA LYS A 125 -24.12 18.85 -5.44
C LYS A 125 -23.66 20.28 -5.14
N LYS A 126 -24.35 21.01 -4.26
CA LYS A 126 -23.91 22.36 -3.85
C LYS A 126 -22.61 22.37 -3.04
N SER A 127 -22.26 21.25 -2.41
CA SER A 127 -21.01 21.08 -1.66
C SER A 127 -20.11 20.06 -2.36
N LYS A 128 -19.08 20.52 -3.05
CA LYS A 128 -18.08 19.64 -3.68
C LYS A 128 -17.49 18.62 -2.67
N ARG A 129 -17.29 19.04 -1.41
CA ARG A 129 -16.78 18.16 -0.36
C ARG A 129 -17.73 17.02 -0.04
N ALA A 130 -19.04 17.32 0.05
CA ALA A 130 -20.04 16.28 0.30
C ALA A 130 -20.12 15.28 -0.85
N ALA A 131 -20.04 15.76 -2.11
CA ALA A 131 -19.99 14.90 -3.27
C ALA A 131 -18.73 14.00 -3.28
N TYR A 132 -17.57 14.54 -2.95
CA TYR A 132 -16.34 13.74 -2.82
C TYR A 132 -16.44 12.72 -1.66
N LEU A 133 -16.98 13.11 -0.51
CA LEU A 133 -17.22 12.15 0.59
C LEU A 133 -18.15 11.03 0.15
N GLY A 134 -19.23 11.36 -0.58
CA GLY A 134 -20.14 10.38 -1.17
C GLY A 134 -19.41 9.38 -2.07
N ASN A 135 -18.57 9.88 -2.98
CA ASN A 135 -17.76 9.04 -3.86
C ASN A 135 -16.76 8.17 -3.07
N GLY A 136 -16.15 8.71 -2.01
CA GLY A 136 -15.25 7.95 -1.14
C GLY A 136 -15.95 6.79 -0.42
N ILE A 137 -17.19 7.05 0.07
CA ILE A 137 -18.02 6.02 0.70
C ILE A 137 -18.43 4.97 -0.34
N ILE A 138 -18.81 5.36 -1.55
CA ILE A 138 -19.13 4.43 -2.64
C ILE A 138 -17.89 3.60 -2.97
N GLY A 139 -16.72 4.22 -3.10
CA GLY A 139 -15.44 3.52 -3.38
C GLY A 139 -15.13 2.47 -2.32
N LEU A 140 -15.22 2.83 -1.04
CA LEU A 140 -15.05 1.91 0.08
C LEU A 140 -16.06 0.75 0.01
N SER A 141 -17.29 1.04 -0.31
CA SER A 141 -18.36 0.03 -0.41
C SER A 141 -18.15 -0.92 -1.58
N LEU A 142 -17.72 -0.42 -2.74
CA LEU A 142 -17.39 -1.23 -3.90
C LEU A 142 -16.20 -2.16 -3.64
N LEU A 143 -15.21 -1.69 -2.87
CA LEU A 143 -14.10 -2.50 -2.41
C LEU A 143 -14.62 -3.73 -1.63
N PHE A 144 -15.45 -3.52 -0.62
CA PHE A 144 -16.00 -4.62 0.18
C PHE A 144 -16.98 -5.50 -0.61
N LEU A 145 -17.77 -4.91 -1.49
CA LEU A 145 -18.66 -5.68 -2.38
C LEU A 145 -17.84 -6.60 -3.30
N GLY A 146 -16.74 -6.08 -3.87
CA GLY A 146 -15.81 -6.87 -4.69
C GLY A 146 -15.20 -8.03 -3.91
N MET A 147 -14.80 -7.81 -2.66
CA MET A 147 -14.32 -8.88 -1.77
C MET A 147 -15.42 -9.93 -1.52
N GLY A 148 -16.66 -9.53 -1.28
CA GLY A 148 -17.80 -10.44 -1.10
C GLY A 148 -18.09 -11.28 -2.34
N VAL A 149 -18.04 -10.66 -3.54
CA VAL A 149 -18.20 -11.38 -4.82
C VAL A 149 -17.08 -12.39 -5.04
N MET A 150 -15.83 -12.04 -4.77
CA MET A 150 -14.71 -12.99 -4.84
C MET A 150 -14.92 -14.15 -3.88
N LYS A 151 -15.36 -13.89 -2.65
CA LYS A 151 -15.61 -14.90 -1.62
C LYS A 151 -16.70 -15.91 -2.02
N SER A 152 -17.77 -15.47 -2.65
CA SER A 152 -18.86 -16.36 -3.12
C SER A 152 -18.41 -17.31 -4.24
N SER A 153 -17.33 -17.00 -4.92
CA SER A 153 -16.81 -17.76 -6.07
C SER A 153 -15.61 -18.67 -5.74
N THR A 154 -15.32 -18.87 -4.46
CA THR A 154 -14.11 -19.59 -3.95
C THR A 154 -14.04 -21.06 -4.39
N HIS A 155 -15.17 -21.71 -4.66
CA HIS A 155 -15.22 -23.10 -5.13
C HIS A 155 -14.42 -23.34 -6.43
N LEU A 156 -14.07 -22.28 -7.16
CA LEU A 156 -13.33 -22.36 -8.42
C LEU A 156 -11.82 -22.46 -8.23
N MET A 157 -11.30 -21.96 -7.12
CA MET A 157 -9.86 -21.89 -6.88
C MET A 157 -9.30 -23.16 -6.23
N SER A 158 -10.16 -24.14 -5.92
CA SER A 158 -9.74 -25.46 -5.42
C SER A 158 -8.80 -26.21 -6.39
N GLY A 159 -8.90 -25.96 -7.71
CA GLY A 159 -7.98 -26.47 -8.73
C GLY A 159 -6.60 -25.77 -8.78
N GLN A 160 -6.41 -24.65 -8.09
CA GLN A 160 -5.17 -23.90 -8.02
C GLN A 160 -4.35 -24.18 -6.74
N ARG A 161 -4.77 -25.21 -5.99
CA ARG A 161 -4.18 -25.55 -4.68
C ARG A 161 -2.66 -25.78 -4.76
N GLU A 162 -2.18 -26.39 -5.85
CA GLU A 162 -0.75 -26.65 -6.04
C GLU A 162 0.07 -25.35 -6.14
N LEU A 163 -0.41 -24.35 -6.89
CA LEU A 163 0.22 -23.06 -6.99
C LEU A 163 0.26 -22.33 -5.64
N LEU A 164 -0.85 -22.40 -4.90
CA LEU A 164 -0.95 -21.79 -3.57
C LEU A 164 -0.06 -22.49 -2.54
N LEU A 165 0.06 -23.79 -2.61
CA LEU A 165 1.00 -24.57 -1.79
C LEU A 165 2.46 -24.23 -2.15
N LEU A 166 2.77 -24.03 -3.43
CA LEU A 166 4.11 -23.63 -3.88
C LEU A 166 4.50 -22.25 -3.30
N LEU A 167 3.59 -21.28 -3.29
CA LEU A 167 3.80 -19.97 -2.66
C LEU A 167 4.00 -20.09 -1.14
N SER A 168 3.30 -21.02 -0.48
CA SER A 168 3.44 -21.27 0.96
C SER A 168 4.73 -21.98 1.33
N SER A 169 5.28 -22.83 0.43
CA SER A 169 6.50 -23.59 0.67
C SER A 169 7.78 -22.83 0.32
N ASN A 170 7.69 -21.78 -0.49
CA ASN A 170 8.84 -21.01 -0.95
C ASN A 170 8.63 -19.49 -0.74
N PRO A 171 9.15 -18.93 0.36
CA PRO A 171 9.02 -17.50 0.66
C PRO A 171 9.58 -16.59 -0.44
N ILE A 172 10.63 -17.00 -1.16
CA ILE A 172 11.23 -16.22 -2.24
C ILE A 172 10.23 -16.03 -3.38
N LEU A 173 9.48 -17.07 -3.74
CA LEU A 173 8.43 -16.96 -4.75
C LEU A 173 7.31 -16.01 -4.30
N GLY A 174 6.95 -16.02 -3.01
CA GLY A 174 6.01 -15.06 -2.43
C GLY A 174 6.51 -13.62 -2.57
N ILE A 175 7.77 -13.36 -2.23
CA ILE A 175 8.39 -12.03 -2.37
C ILE A 175 8.40 -11.58 -3.84
N ILE A 176 8.84 -12.44 -4.76
CA ILE A 176 8.87 -12.13 -6.20
C ILE A 176 7.44 -11.86 -6.71
N SER A 177 6.47 -12.69 -6.33
CA SER A 177 5.08 -12.53 -6.75
C SER A 177 4.49 -11.21 -6.26
N GLY A 178 4.68 -10.84 -4.99
CA GLY A 178 4.22 -9.58 -4.43
C GLY A 178 4.88 -8.38 -5.11
N MET A 179 6.19 -8.45 -5.34
CA MET A 179 6.94 -7.42 -6.06
C MET A 179 6.42 -7.22 -7.48
N LEU A 180 6.30 -8.29 -8.27
CA LEU A 180 5.83 -8.22 -9.65
C LEU A 180 4.39 -7.74 -9.73
N LEU A 181 3.51 -8.24 -8.86
CA LEU A 181 2.11 -7.82 -8.81
C LEU A 181 1.99 -6.32 -8.55
N THR A 182 2.77 -5.79 -7.59
CA THR A 182 2.76 -4.36 -7.27
C THR A 182 3.34 -3.51 -8.39
N ILE A 183 4.39 -3.97 -9.07
CA ILE A 183 4.94 -3.28 -10.25
C ILE A 183 3.91 -3.22 -11.37
N LEU A 184 3.19 -4.31 -11.63
CA LEU A 184 2.18 -4.39 -12.68
C LEU A 184 0.95 -3.54 -12.38
N ILE A 185 0.42 -3.62 -11.16
CA ILE A 185 -0.78 -2.88 -10.74
C ILE A 185 -0.44 -1.43 -10.38
N GLN A 186 0.81 -1.14 -10.02
CA GLN A 186 1.30 0.15 -9.50
C GLN A 186 0.55 0.64 -8.26
N SER A 187 0.05 -0.31 -7.45
CA SER A 187 -0.71 -0.03 -6.24
C SER A 187 -0.45 -1.10 -5.18
N SER A 188 0.31 -0.75 -4.15
CA SER A 188 0.52 -1.59 -2.97
C SER A 188 -0.79 -1.89 -2.23
N ALA A 189 -1.68 -0.89 -2.14
CA ALA A 189 -3.01 -1.09 -1.54
C ALA A 189 -3.81 -2.19 -2.25
N ALA A 190 -3.72 -2.27 -3.58
CA ALA A 190 -4.39 -3.30 -4.37
C ALA A 190 -3.76 -4.69 -4.14
N THR A 191 -2.43 -4.78 -4.13
CA THR A 191 -1.71 -6.05 -3.86
C THR A 191 -2.02 -6.58 -2.47
N ILE A 192 -1.93 -5.73 -1.45
CA ILE A 192 -2.21 -6.11 -0.07
C ILE A 192 -3.68 -6.48 0.10
N GLY A 193 -4.59 -5.70 -0.45
CA GLY A 193 -6.02 -5.97 -0.37
C GLY A 193 -6.41 -7.28 -1.05
N LEU A 194 -5.84 -7.59 -2.21
CA LEU A 194 -6.02 -8.88 -2.88
C LEU A 194 -5.45 -10.02 -2.02
N THR A 195 -4.28 -9.84 -1.41
CA THR A 195 -3.67 -10.81 -0.50
C THR A 195 -4.57 -11.06 0.73
N ILE A 196 -5.12 -10.00 1.35
CA ILE A 196 -6.08 -10.11 2.45
C ILE A 196 -7.34 -10.84 2.00
N ALA A 197 -7.90 -10.50 0.83
CA ALA A 197 -9.10 -11.13 0.30
C ALA A 197 -8.89 -12.63 0.07
N LEU A 198 -7.79 -13.04 -0.56
CA LEU A 198 -7.46 -14.45 -0.80
C LEU A 198 -7.20 -15.21 0.50
N ALA A 199 -6.49 -14.62 1.45
CA ALA A 199 -6.22 -15.24 2.74
C ALA A 199 -7.47 -15.37 3.61
N SER A 200 -8.36 -14.37 3.60
CA SER A 200 -9.65 -14.43 4.31
C SER A 200 -10.60 -15.51 3.77
N GLN A 201 -10.36 -15.97 2.55
CA GLN A 201 -11.08 -17.07 1.91
C GLN A 201 -10.40 -18.44 2.14
N GLY A 202 -9.29 -18.48 2.89
CA GLY A 202 -8.51 -19.69 3.11
C GLY A 202 -7.70 -20.17 1.90
N LEU A 203 -7.59 -19.32 0.86
CA LEU A 203 -6.81 -19.62 -0.36
C LEU A 203 -5.32 -19.35 -0.18
N LEU A 204 -4.94 -18.42 0.69
CA LEU A 204 -3.56 -18.17 1.09
C LEU A 204 -3.40 -18.38 2.59
N THR A 205 -2.30 -19.03 2.96
CA THR A 205 -1.87 -19.12 4.37
C THR A 205 -1.16 -17.83 4.77
N LEU A 206 -1.03 -17.58 6.07
CA LEU A 206 -0.22 -16.46 6.57
C LEU A 206 1.25 -16.59 6.14
N ASP A 207 1.76 -17.82 6.03
CA ASP A 207 3.12 -18.12 5.55
C ASP A 207 3.35 -17.70 4.09
N ALA A 208 2.34 -17.75 3.25
CA ALA A 208 2.40 -17.24 1.88
C ALA A 208 2.15 -15.73 1.82
N ALA A 209 1.22 -15.22 2.63
CA ALA A 209 0.81 -13.83 2.59
C ALA A 209 1.91 -12.86 3.07
N ILE A 210 2.63 -13.20 4.15
CA ILE A 210 3.72 -12.35 4.67
C ILE A 210 4.82 -12.11 3.61
N PRO A 211 5.38 -13.14 2.93
CA PRO A 211 6.33 -12.93 1.85
C PRO A 211 5.79 -12.06 0.70
N ILE A 212 4.53 -12.23 0.32
CA ILE A 212 3.90 -11.39 -0.71
C ILE A 212 3.90 -9.91 -0.29
N ILE A 213 3.57 -9.61 0.97
CA ILE A 213 3.60 -8.25 1.52
C ILE A 213 5.03 -7.70 1.55
N LEU A 214 6.01 -8.50 1.93
CA LEU A 214 7.41 -8.10 1.90
C LEU A 214 7.82 -7.73 0.47
N GLY A 215 7.43 -8.54 -0.51
CA GLY A 215 7.68 -8.26 -1.92
C GLY A 215 6.97 -7.00 -2.44
N ASP A 216 5.72 -6.76 -2.00
CA ASP A 216 4.97 -5.54 -2.30
C ASP A 216 5.74 -4.27 -1.92
N ASN A 217 6.39 -4.26 -0.76
CA ASN A 217 7.19 -3.12 -0.32
C ASN A 217 8.38 -2.83 -1.26
N ILE A 218 9.02 -3.87 -1.84
CA ILE A 218 10.05 -3.68 -2.87
C ILE A 218 9.38 -3.14 -4.15
N GLY A 219 8.27 -3.74 -4.59
CA GLY A 219 7.56 -3.36 -5.81
C GLY A 219 7.14 -1.88 -5.83
N THR A 220 6.73 -1.35 -4.68
CA THR A 220 6.34 0.06 -4.51
C THR A 220 7.47 1.04 -4.86
N THR A 221 8.74 0.63 -4.70
CA THR A 221 9.89 1.49 -5.00
C THR A 221 10.11 1.74 -6.48
N PHE A 222 9.57 0.87 -7.34
CA PHE A 222 9.75 0.95 -8.78
C PHE A 222 9.21 2.26 -9.38
N THR A 223 8.07 2.75 -8.88
CA THR A 223 7.49 4.03 -9.31
C THR A 223 8.43 5.21 -9.01
N ALA A 224 9.11 5.18 -7.86
CA ALA A 224 10.09 6.20 -7.49
C ALA A 224 11.32 6.15 -8.42
N LEU A 225 11.81 4.95 -8.75
CA LEU A 225 12.93 4.78 -9.68
C LEU A 225 12.57 5.30 -11.07
N LEU A 226 11.39 4.99 -11.58
CA LEU A 226 10.90 5.51 -12.86
C LEU A 226 10.81 7.04 -12.85
N SER A 227 10.31 7.65 -11.78
CA SER A 227 10.19 9.11 -11.66
C SER A 227 11.53 9.83 -11.57
N ALA A 228 12.59 9.13 -11.20
CA ALA A 228 13.94 9.67 -11.11
C ALA A 228 14.73 9.60 -12.44
N ILE A 229 14.17 8.98 -13.50
CA ILE A 229 14.80 8.93 -14.82
C ILE A 229 14.87 10.36 -15.36
N GLY A 230 16.06 10.81 -15.76
CA GLY A 230 16.30 12.17 -16.23
C GLY A 230 16.38 13.25 -15.14
N ALA A 231 16.11 12.91 -13.86
CA ALA A 231 16.23 13.83 -12.75
C ALA A 231 17.69 14.09 -12.33
N ASN A 232 17.91 15.10 -11.49
CA ASN A 232 19.22 15.41 -10.95
C ASN A 232 19.74 14.29 -10.01
N ARG A 233 21.03 14.37 -9.66
CA ARG A 233 21.70 13.38 -8.82
C ARG A 233 20.99 13.14 -7.48
N SER A 234 20.59 14.19 -6.79
CA SER A 234 19.94 14.07 -5.47
C SER A 234 18.58 13.39 -5.54
N ALA A 235 17.82 13.63 -6.61
CA ALA A 235 16.54 12.96 -6.85
C ALA A 235 16.71 11.45 -7.12
N LYS A 236 17.72 11.09 -7.92
CA LYS A 236 18.09 9.68 -8.16
C LYS A 236 18.54 9.00 -6.87
N GLN A 237 19.31 9.69 -6.02
CA GLN A 237 19.73 9.22 -4.71
C GLN A 237 18.52 8.98 -3.77
N ALA A 238 17.51 9.83 -3.80
CA ALA A 238 16.29 9.65 -3.01
C ALA A 238 15.52 8.38 -3.43
N ALA A 239 15.40 8.13 -4.73
CA ALA A 239 14.76 6.92 -5.25
C ALA A 239 15.59 5.66 -4.95
N ALA A 240 16.92 5.71 -5.06
CA ALA A 240 17.80 4.62 -4.69
C ALA A 240 17.75 4.32 -3.18
N ALA A 241 17.73 5.34 -2.33
CA ALA A 241 17.58 5.19 -0.89
C ALA A 241 16.24 4.53 -0.53
N HIS A 242 15.15 4.86 -1.24
CA HIS A 242 13.85 4.20 -1.08
C HIS A 242 13.94 2.69 -1.39
N MET A 243 14.58 2.34 -2.51
CA MET A 243 14.78 0.93 -2.88
C MET A 243 15.63 0.20 -1.85
N LEU A 244 16.78 0.75 -1.47
CA LEU A 244 17.69 0.14 -0.48
C LEU A 244 17.01 -0.05 0.86
N PHE A 245 16.30 0.94 1.36
CA PHE A 245 15.55 0.88 2.61
C PHE A 245 14.55 -0.29 2.63
N ASN A 246 13.77 -0.48 1.54
CA ASN A 246 12.82 -1.57 1.47
C ASN A 246 13.50 -2.92 1.25
N LEU A 247 14.49 -3.00 0.37
CA LEU A 247 15.23 -4.24 0.08
C LEU A 247 15.94 -4.78 1.33
N LEU A 248 16.69 -3.92 2.03
CA LEU A 248 17.38 -4.30 3.26
C LEU A 248 16.40 -4.70 4.36
N GLY A 249 15.27 -3.98 4.48
CA GLY A 249 14.19 -4.36 5.39
C GLY A 249 13.66 -5.75 5.07
N VAL A 250 13.33 -6.03 3.81
CA VAL A 250 12.84 -7.36 3.38
C VAL A 250 13.85 -8.45 3.70
N ILE A 251 15.14 -8.22 3.49
CA ILE A 251 16.19 -9.19 3.84
C ILE A 251 16.19 -9.44 5.36
N ILE A 252 16.19 -8.39 6.20
CA ILE A 252 16.21 -8.52 7.66
C ILE A 252 14.98 -9.31 8.15
N PHE A 253 13.78 -8.93 7.70
CA PHE A 253 12.54 -9.58 8.13
C PHE A 253 12.37 -11.00 7.56
N SER A 254 12.94 -11.28 6.41
CA SER A 254 12.99 -12.65 5.85
C SER A 254 13.93 -13.55 6.65
N LEU A 255 15.10 -13.05 7.08
CA LEU A 255 16.00 -13.80 7.95
C LEU A 255 15.41 -14.02 9.34
N ALA A 256 14.63 -13.06 9.85
CA ALA A 256 13.94 -13.14 11.13
C ALA A 256 12.50 -13.68 10.99
N PHE A 257 12.15 -14.37 9.89
CA PHE A 257 10.78 -14.75 9.55
C PHE A 257 10.01 -15.46 10.67
N PRO A 258 10.57 -16.47 11.39
CA PRO A 258 9.84 -17.14 12.47
C PRO A 258 9.47 -16.20 13.62
N LEU A 259 10.38 -15.31 14.01
CA LEU A 259 10.15 -14.30 15.04
C LEU A 259 9.11 -13.29 14.60
N TYR A 260 9.23 -12.78 13.39
CA TYR A 260 8.31 -11.82 12.80
C TYR A 260 6.89 -12.39 12.68
N LYS A 261 6.75 -13.59 12.12
CA LYS A 261 5.46 -14.29 12.06
C LYS A 261 4.88 -14.54 13.45
N GLY A 262 5.69 -14.99 14.41
CA GLY A 262 5.26 -15.20 15.79
C GLY A 262 4.66 -13.93 16.41
N LEU A 263 5.31 -12.78 16.20
CA LEU A 263 4.79 -11.49 16.64
C LEU A 263 3.45 -11.16 15.95
N VAL A 264 3.37 -11.34 14.64
CA VAL A 264 2.16 -11.05 13.84
C VAL A 264 0.96 -11.86 14.31
N VAL A 265 1.15 -13.16 14.56
CA VAL A 265 0.06 -14.06 15.02
C VAL A 265 -0.56 -13.57 16.35
N LEU A 266 0.24 -12.99 17.24
CA LEU A 266 -0.25 -12.47 18.54
C LEU A 266 -1.07 -11.19 18.42
N THR A 267 -1.11 -10.54 17.23
CA THR A 267 -1.75 -9.23 17.08
C THR A 267 -3.23 -9.26 16.76
N ALA A 268 -3.76 -10.39 16.30
CA ALA A 268 -5.17 -10.52 15.95
C ALA A 268 -5.58 -12.00 15.76
N ASP A 269 -6.90 -12.26 15.84
CA ASP A 269 -7.48 -13.60 15.69
C ASP A 269 -7.78 -13.95 14.21
N THR A 270 -7.94 -12.95 13.34
CA THR A 270 -8.27 -13.17 11.93
C THR A 270 -7.06 -12.97 11.03
N VAL A 271 -6.93 -13.83 10.03
CA VAL A 271 -5.81 -13.81 9.08
C VAL A 271 -5.72 -12.48 8.33
N GLY A 272 -6.85 -11.89 7.95
CA GLY A 272 -6.87 -10.59 7.28
C GLY A 272 -6.29 -9.46 8.14
N ARG A 273 -6.62 -9.44 9.45
CA ARG A 273 -6.06 -8.49 10.42
C ARG A 273 -4.57 -8.75 10.67
N GLN A 274 -4.17 -10.02 10.78
CA GLN A 274 -2.76 -10.40 10.93
C GLN A 274 -1.93 -9.90 9.74
N ILE A 275 -2.44 -10.02 8.52
CA ILE A 275 -1.79 -9.53 7.30
C ILE A 275 -1.63 -8.01 7.32
N ALA A 276 -2.69 -7.26 7.67
CA ALA A 276 -2.63 -5.81 7.78
C ALA A 276 -1.65 -5.37 8.89
N ASN A 277 -1.63 -6.09 10.02
CA ASN A 277 -0.69 -5.84 11.11
C ASN A 277 0.75 -6.22 10.73
N ALA A 278 0.96 -7.29 9.96
CA ALA A 278 2.27 -7.60 9.40
C ALA A 278 2.80 -6.43 8.58
N HIS A 279 2.00 -5.89 7.65
CA HIS A 279 2.39 -4.73 6.87
C HIS A 279 2.73 -3.50 7.73
N LEU A 280 1.92 -3.23 8.75
CA LEU A 280 2.15 -2.12 9.68
C LEU A 280 3.43 -2.30 10.49
N ILE A 281 3.63 -3.47 11.10
CA ILE A 281 4.79 -3.80 11.92
C ILE A 281 6.06 -3.71 11.09
N PHE A 282 6.07 -4.29 9.88
CA PHE A 282 7.20 -4.19 8.97
C PHE A 282 7.59 -2.74 8.74
N ASN A 283 6.67 -1.89 8.30
CA ASN A 283 6.99 -0.52 7.92
C ASN A 283 7.41 0.35 9.13
N ILE A 284 6.79 0.16 10.30
CA ILE A 284 7.18 0.87 11.52
C ILE A 284 8.57 0.42 11.97
N LEU A 285 8.79 -0.89 12.14
CA LEU A 285 10.08 -1.38 12.62
C LEU A 285 11.20 -1.10 11.62
N ASN A 286 10.93 -1.25 10.32
CA ASN A 286 11.90 -0.91 9.28
C ASN A 286 12.28 0.59 9.37
N THR A 287 11.29 1.47 9.55
CA THR A 287 11.55 2.90 9.76
C THR A 287 12.39 3.16 11.02
N ILE A 288 12.07 2.52 12.14
CA ILE A 288 12.82 2.67 13.40
C ILE A 288 14.27 2.18 13.22
N ILE A 289 14.47 1.02 12.61
CA ILE A 289 15.79 0.43 12.36
C ILE A 289 16.65 1.34 11.47
N PHE A 290 16.09 1.85 10.38
CA PHE A 290 16.86 2.61 9.39
C PHE A 290 16.88 4.12 9.63
N PHE A 291 16.06 4.67 10.52
CA PHE A 291 16.05 6.09 10.82
C PHE A 291 17.42 6.64 11.24
N PRO A 292 18.20 5.98 12.14
CA PRO A 292 19.55 6.43 12.49
C PRO A 292 20.54 6.39 11.32
N PHE A 293 20.28 5.56 10.31
CA PHE A 293 21.11 5.37 9.13
C PHE A 293 20.77 6.31 7.96
N ILE A 294 19.85 7.27 8.12
CA ILE A 294 19.53 8.28 7.09
C ILE A 294 20.79 8.99 6.55
N PRO A 295 21.78 9.42 7.36
CA PRO A 295 23.01 10.01 6.82
C PRO A 295 23.77 9.06 5.90
N PHE A 296 23.87 7.78 6.28
CA PHE A 296 24.55 6.75 5.51
C PHE A 296 23.81 6.42 4.21
N LEU A 297 22.47 6.28 4.25
CA LEU A 297 21.64 6.08 3.05
C LEU A 297 21.79 7.26 2.06
N ALA A 298 21.97 8.47 2.58
CA ALA A 298 22.21 9.65 1.76
C ALA A 298 23.62 9.65 1.12
N GLU A 299 24.61 8.97 1.71
CA GLU A 299 25.97 8.87 1.20
C GLU A 299 26.13 7.74 0.18
N ILE A 300 25.51 6.57 0.40
CA ILE A 300 25.55 5.44 -0.55
C ILE A 300 25.06 5.86 -1.92
N GLY A 301 24.00 6.67 -1.98
CA GLY A 301 23.53 7.24 -3.24
C GLY A 301 24.58 8.13 -3.94
N ARG A 302 25.66 8.58 -3.27
CA ARG A 302 26.76 9.33 -3.90
C ARG A 302 27.72 8.46 -4.69
N ALA A 303 27.87 7.18 -4.31
CA ALA A 303 28.84 6.28 -4.91
C ALA A 303 28.34 5.61 -6.21
N HIS A 304 27.03 5.56 -6.44
CA HIS A 304 26.41 4.76 -7.52
C HIS A 304 25.59 5.57 -8.54
N VAL A 305 25.69 6.91 -8.55
CA VAL A 305 24.94 7.77 -9.49
C VAL A 305 25.85 8.80 -10.16
#